data_71ad33274417aba142d345a4678dabc9
#
_entry.id   71ad33274417aba142d345a4678dabc9
#
_cell.length_a   1.000
_cell.length_b   1.000
_cell.length_c   1.000
_cell.angle_alpha   90.00
_cell.angle_beta   90.00
_cell.angle_gamma   90.00
#
_symmetry.space_group_name_H-M   'P 1'
#
loop_
_entity.id
_entity.type
_entity.pdbx_description
1 polymer ?
#
loop_
_entity_poly.entity_id
_entity_poly.type
_entity_poly.pdbx_seq_one_letter_code
_entity_poly.pdbx_strand_id
1 'polypeptide(L)'
;MVDSLWFVLVLVLLAVVSVALVLVLVLRREEQREGRETRTEYLQPNYGQAGGFRVSAAPSNEIILPYRYWLIEGQVSEIDYDIVPGRRMSLRTARQGQMLYPAGFFDLAFEDVQSYTIDGITVTHRQNPGRITSVSWARDGYEYLLYSLQPEMNMIAGLAVEFVTNTRAEAMA
;
A
#
# COMPACT_ATOMS: atom_id res chain seq x y z
N MET A 1 -29.38 -52.04 -13.95
CA MET A 1 -30.15 -50.88 -13.39
C MET A 1 -29.38 -50.11 -12.32
N VAL A 2 -28.52 -50.72 -11.56
CA VAL A 2 -27.68 -50.08 -10.52
C VAL A 2 -26.59 -49.20 -11.17
N ASP A 3 -25.98 -49.64 -12.28
CA ASP A 3 -24.89 -48.89 -12.96
C ASP A 3 -25.33 -47.57 -13.55
N SER A 4 -26.61 -47.46 -13.98
CA SER A 4 -27.19 -46.23 -14.52
C SER A 4 -27.34 -45.16 -13.44
N LEU A 5 -27.64 -45.53 -12.20
CA LEU A 5 -27.82 -44.62 -11.07
C LEU A 5 -26.48 -44.02 -10.63
N TRP A 6 -25.44 -44.84 -10.59
CA TRP A 6 -24.08 -44.42 -10.27
C TRP A 6 -23.52 -43.44 -11.31
N PHE A 7 -23.78 -43.69 -12.58
CA PHE A 7 -23.36 -42.82 -13.66
C PHE A 7 -24.02 -41.45 -13.57
N VAL A 8 -25.32 -41.38 -13.28
CA VAL A 8 -26.05 -40.13 -13.07
C VAL A 8 -25.51 -39.38 -11.84
N LEU A 9 -25.24 -40.06 -10.75
CA LEU A 9 -24.67 -39.47 -9.53
C LEU A 9 -23.28 -38.81 -9.79
N VAL A 10 -22.43 -39.52 -10.54
CA VAL A 10 -21.10 -39.02 -10.90
C VAL A 10 -21.21 -37.77 -11.79
N LEU A 11 -22.13 -37.77 -12.76
CA LEU A 11 -22.36 -36.60 -13.61
C LEU A 11 -22.86 -35.37 -12.84
N VAL A 12 -23.78 -35.59 -11.90
CA VAL A 12 -24.31 -34.53 -11.02
C VAL A 12 -23.18 -33.96 -10.13
N LEU A 13 -22.35 -34.84 -9.55
CA LEU A 13 -21.23 -34.44 -8.72
C LEU A 13 -20.20 -33.58 -9.52
N LEU A 14 -19.87 -34.05 -10.72
CA LEU A 14 -18.96 -33.30 -11.62
C LEU A 14 -19.52 -31.92 -12.01
N ALA A 15 -20.83 -31.83 -12.28
CA ALA A 15 -21.49 -30.56 -12.58
C ALA A 15 -21.42 -29.60 -11.39
N VAL A 16 -21.72 -30.09 -10.16
CA VAL A 16 -21.65 -29.27 -8.92
C VAL A 16 -20.24 -28.79 -8.65
N VAL A 17 -19.24 -29.66 -8.78
CA VAL A 17 -17.82 -29.28 -8.60
C VAL A 17 -17.38 -28.25 -9.64
N SER A 18 -17.82 -28.41 -10.90
CA SER A 18 -17.50 -27.45 -11.97
C SER A 18 -18.10 -26.07 -11.71
N VAL A 19 -19.36 -26.02 -11.28
CA VAL A 19 -20.04 -24.77 -10.92
C VAL A 19 -19.35 -24.11 -9.72
N ALA A 20 -19.01 -24.86 -8.68
CA ALA A 20 -18.30 -24.34 -7.51
C ALA A 20 -16.92 -23.78 -7.90
N LEU A 21 -16.18 -24.47 -8.77
CA LEU A 21 -14.87 -24.00 -9.25
C LEU A 21 -14.99 -22.69 -10.04
N VAL A 22 -15.98 -22.59 -10.94
CA VAL A 22 -16.25 -21.37 -11.69
C VAL A 22 -16.61 -20.22 -10.75
N LEU A 23 -17.44 -20.47 -9.75
CA LEU A 23 -17.85 -19.47 -8.76
C LEU A 23 -16.64 -18.95 -7.96
N VAL A 24 -15.76 -19.85 -7.51
CA VAL A 24 -14.51 -19.48 -6.80
C VAL A 24 -13.58 -18.66 -7.72
N LEU A 25 -13.47 -19.03 -8.99
CA LEU A 25 -12.65 -18.30 -9.95
C LEU A 25 -13.22 -16.90 -10.25
N VAL A 26 -14.55 -16.78 -10.35
CA VAL A 26 -15.22 -15.48 -10.56
C VAL A 26 -15.04 -14.60 -9.34
N LEU A 27 -15.28 -15.13 -8.13
CA LEU A 27 -15.10 -14.36 -6.88
C LEU A 27 -13.64 -13.92 -6.70
N ARG A 28 -12.66 -14.78 -6.95
CA ARG A 28 -11.24 -14.39 -6.93
C ARG A 28 -10.90 -13.34 -7.98
N ARG A 29 -11.56 -13.37 -9.13
CA ARG A 29 -11.34 -12.39 -10.21
C ARG A 29 -11.96 -11.04 -9.88
N GLU A 30 -13.06 -11.02 -9.13
CA GLU A 30 -13.68 -9.78 -8.60
C GLU A 30 -12.82 -9.19 -7.48
N GLU A 31 -12.35 -9.99 -6.51
CA GLU A 31 -11.38 -9.54 -5.50
C GLU A 31 -10.10 -8.96 -6.13
N GLN A 32 -9.59 -9.58 -7.21
CA GLN A 32 -8.44 -9.03 -7.95
C GLN A 32 -8.77 -7.76 -8.75
N ARG A 33 -10.04 -7.55 -9.13
CA ARG A 33 -10.49 -6.31 -9.80
C ARG A 33 -10.73 -5.18 -8.81
N GLU A 34 -11.30 -5.47 -7.65
CA GLU A 34 -11.48 -4.48 -6.57
C GLU A 34 -10.12 -4.04 -5.97
N GLY A 35 -9.08 -4.87 -6.05
CA GLY A 35 -7.73 -4.53 -5.59
C GLY A 35 -6.87 -3.75 -6.59
N ARG A 36 -7.38 -3.39 -7.77
CA ARG A 36 -6.58 -2.65 -8.76
C ARG A 36 -6.83 -1.15 -8.62
N GLU A 37 -6.04 -0.52 -7.75
CA GLU A 37 -6.01 0.93 -7.58
C GLU A 37 -5.81 1.64 -8.94
N THR A 38 -6.63 2.65 -9.22
CA THR A 38 -6.43 3.54 -10.36
C THR A 38 -5.25 4.45 -10.06
N ARG A 39 -4.18 4.35 -10.84
CA ARG A 39 -2.94 5.11 -10.65
C ARG A 39 -2.70 6.02 -11.85
N THR A 40 -2.50 7.30 -11.59
CA THR A 40 -2.09 8.29 -12.58
C THR A 40 -0.68 8.77 -12.26
N GLU A 41 0.24 8.64 -13.22
CA GLU A 41 1.64 9.09 -13.05
C GLU A 41 1.77 10.59 -13.27
N TYR A 42 2.60 11.23 -12.45
CA TYR A 42 2.91 12.64 -12.49
C TYR A 42 4.44 12.83 -12.59
N LEU A 43 4.86 13.97 -13.12
CA LEU A 43 6.29 14.34 -13.19
C LEU A 43 6.83 14.88 -11.85
N GLN A 44 5.93 15.34 -10.97
CA GLN A 44 6.23 15.93 -9.68
C GLN A 44 5.09 15.66 -8.72
N PRO A 45 5.30 15.66 -7.40
CA PRO A 45 4.26 15.39 -6.41
C PRO A 45 3.32 16.59 -6.20
N ASN A 46 2.79 17.13 -7.31
CA ASN A 46 1.84 18.23 -7.34
C ASN A 46 0.54 17.76 -8.00
N TYR A 47 -0.52 17.63 -7.21
CA TYR A 47 -1.81 17.03 -7.60
C TYR A 47 -2.95 18.05 -7.53
N GLY A 48 -2.66 19.36 -7.65
CA GLY A 48 -3.61 20.46 -7.40
C GLY A 48 -4.96 20.29 -8.06
N GLN A 49 -5.00 20.02 -9.37
CA GLN A 49 -6.26 19.88 -10.11
C GLN A 49 -7.02 18.58 -9.80
N ALA A 50 -6.33 17.48 -9.53
CA ALA A 50 -6.93 16.17 -9.34
C ALA A 50 -7.07 15.78 -7.86
N GLY A 51 -6.05 16.07 -7.03
CA GLY A 51 -6.01 15.69 -5.61
C GLY A 51 -6.25 16.85 -4.64
N GLY A 52 -6.18 18.10 -5.12
CA GLY A 52 -6.36 19.31 -4.30
C GLY A 52 -5.24 19.55 -3.28
N PHE A 53 -4.07 18.91 -3.45
CA PHE A 53 -2.90 19.08 -2.59
C PHE A 53 -1.60 18.80 -3.34
N ARG A 54 -0.49 19.16 -2.71
CA ARG A 54 0.85 18.75 -3.14
C ARG A 54 1.67 18.24 -1.95
N VAL A 55 2.64 17.38 -2.21
CA VAL A 55 3.72 17.08 -1.27
C VAL A 55 4.80 18.13 -1.49
N SER A 56 4.83 19.16 -0.64
CA SER A 56 5.69 20.34 -0.81
C SER A 56 7.12 20.09 -0.39
N ALA A 57 7.35 19.09 0.47
CA ALA A 57 8.67 18.60 0.83
C ALA A 57 8.64 17.09 1.04
N ALA A 58 9.67 16.42 0.57
CA ALA A 58 9.94 15.01 0.80
C ALA A 58 11.45 14.77 0.69
N PRO A 59 12.01 13.79 1.42
CA PRO A 59 13.44 13.48 1.37
C PRO A 59 13.90 13.19 -0.06
N SER A 60 15.02 13.79 -0.43
CA SER A 60 15.69 13.54 -1.70
C SER A 60 17.18 13.88 -1.54
N ASN A 61 18.04 12.88 -1.60
CA ASN A 61 19.50 13.03 -1.48
C ASN A 61 20.20 11.90 -2.23
N GLU A 62 21.53 11.78 -2.10
CA GLU A 62 22.33 10.76 -2.80
C GLU A 62 21.96 9.31 -2.45
N ILE A 63 21.28 9.10 -1.32
CA ILE A 63 20.88 7.76 -0.85
C ILE A 63 19.39 7.52 -1.08
N ILE A 64 18.56 8.57 -0.97
CA ILE A 64 17.11 8.52 -1.04
C ILE A 64 16.68 9.19 -2.35
N LEU A 65 16.44 8.39 -3.39
CA LEU A 65 16.19 8.87 -4.75
C LEU A 65 14.72 8.64 -5.14
N PRO A 66 13.87 9.71 -5.16
CA PRO A 66 12.53 9.58 -5.69
C PRO A 66 12.60 9.38 -7.22
N TYR A 67 11.85 8.40 -7.76
CA TYR A 67 11.90 8.11 -9.19
C TYR A 67 10.53 8.03 -9.87
N ARG A 68 9.42 7.93 -9.10
CA ARG A 68 8.05 7.96 -9.62
C ARG A 68 7.10 8.65 -8.67
N TYR A 69 6.09 9.32 -9.24
CA TYR A 69 5.06 10.03 -8.51
C TYR A 69 3.70 9.61 -9.02
N TRP A 70 2.85 9.11 -8.14
CA TRP A 70 1.52 8.63 -8.46
C TRP A 70 0.44 9.40 -7.70
N LEU A 71 -0.71 9.58 -8.36
CA LEU A 71 -1.96 9.89 -7.70
C LEU A 71 -2.86 8.64 -7.80
N ILE A 72 -3.24 8.11 -6.65
CA ILE A 72 -4.03 6.90 -6.50
C ILE A 72 -5.46 7.32 -6.17
N GLU A 73 -6.45 6.83 -6.95
CA GLU A 73 -7.89 7.11 -6.80
C GLU A 73 -8.21 8.61 -6.67
N GLY A 74 -7.38 9.49 -7.23
CA GLY A 74 -7.56 10.94 -7.15
C GLY A 74 -7.35 11.56 -5.77
N GLN A 75 -6.90 10.81 -4.76
CA GLN A 75 -6.85 11.28 -3.37
C GLN A 75 -5.59 10.94 -2.59
N VAL A 76 -4.81 9.95 -3.01
CA VAL A 76 -3.58 9.55 -2.33
C VAL A 76 -2.39 9.75 -3.25
N SER A 77 -1.41 10.54 -2.78
CA SER A 77 -0.09 10.61 -3.39
C SER A 77 0.73 9.38 -3.02
N GLU A 78 1.45 8.81 -3.97
CA GLU A 78 2.51 7.84 -3.68
C GLU A 78 3.80 8.27 -4.40
N ILE A 79 4.89 8.33 -3.66
CA ILE A 79 6.23 8.58 -4.17
C ILE A 79 7.04 7.32 -3.98
N ASP A 80 7.52 6.76 -5.09
CA ASP A 80 8.41 5.61 -5.09
C ASP A 80 9.86 6.04 -5.01
N TYR A 81 10.62 5.37 -4.15
CA TYR A 81 12.03 5.66 -3.89
C TYR A 81 12.92 4.45 -4.17
N ASP A 82 14.05 4.70 -4.81
CA ASP A 82 15.21 3.82 -4.73
C ASP A 82 16.10 4.28 -3.56
N ILE A 83 16.34 3.36 -2.62
CA ILE A 83 17.30 3.56 -1.54
C ILE A 83 18.57 2.80 -1.91
N VAL A 84 19.67 3.49 -2.01
CA VAL A 84 20.95 2.86 -2.39
C VAL A 84 21.46 1.96 -1.25
N PRO A 85 21.84 0.69 -1.55
CA PRO A 85 21.91 0.00 -2.82
C PRO A 85 20.65 -0.85 -3.14
N GLY A 86 19.85 -0.41 -4.13
CA GLY A 86 18.86 -1.26 -4.79
C GLY A 86 17.63 -1.68 -3.96
N ARG A 87 17.31 -0.94 -2.92
CA ARG A 87 16.13 -1.17 -2.07
C ARG A 87 15.03 -0.19 -2.42
N ARG A 88 13.79 -0.67 -2.43
CA ARG A 88 12.62 0.13 -2.80
C ARG A 88 11.71 0.36 -1.60
N MET A 89 11.21 1.57 -1.52
CA MET A 89 10.18 1.93 -0.56
C MET A 89 9.23 2.95 -1.20
N SER A 90 8.04 3.07 -0.63
CA SER A 90 7.04 4.02 -1.10
C SER A 90 6.52 4.85 0.06
N LEU A 91 6.29 6.14 -0.21
CA LEU A 91 5.67 7.07 0.72
C LEU A 91 4.28 7.44 0.19
N ARG A 92 3.23 7.02 0.88
CA ARG A 92 1.87 7.50 0.64
C ARG A 92 1.58 8.72 1.50
N THR A 93 0.86 9.66 0.92
CA THR A 93 0.36 10.87 1.60
C THR A 93 -1.08 11.09 1.20
N ALA A 94 -1.94 11.33 2.17
CA ALA A 94 -3.36 11.63 1.97
C ALA A 94 -3.84 12.66 2.98
N ARG A 95 -4.98 13.29 2.72
CA ARG A 95 -5.69 14.05 3.76
C ARG A 95 -6.14 13.08 4.86
N GLN A 96 -6.21 13.58 6.08
CA GLN A 96 -6.60 12.78 7.23
C GLN A 96 -7.94 12.07 7.02
N GLY A 97 -7.98 10.76 7.25
CA GLY A 97 -9.13 9.89 7.02
C GLY A 97 -9.33 9.44 5.57
N GLN A 98 -8.41 9.76 4.66
CA GLN A 98 -8.49 9.39 3.23
C GLN A 98 -7.35 8.46 2.77
N MET A 99 -6.55 7.94 3.70
CA MET A 99 -5.46 7.04 3.36
C MET A 99 -5.98 5.72 2.76
N LEU A 100 -5.49 5.40 1.59
CA LEU A 100 -5.65 4.08 0.98
C LEU A 100 -4.37 3.28 1.24
N TYR A 101 -4.53 2.15 1.91
CA TYR A 101 -3.41 1.28 2.23
C TYR A 101 -3.11 0.35 1.05
N PRO A 102 -1.85 -0.07 0.85
CA PRO A 102 -1.52 -1.04 -0.18
C PRO A 102 -2.35 -2.33 -0.04
N ALA A 103 -2.67 -2.97 -1.17
CA ALA A 103 -3.41 -4.23 -1.17
C ALA A 103 -2.74 -5.26 -0.25
N GLY A 104 -3.51 -5.95 0.57
CA GLY A 104 -3.03 -6.92 1.54
C GLY A 104 -2.37 -6.33 2.79
N PHE A 105 -2.31 -5.01 2.95
CA PHE A 105 -1.69 -4.38 4.12
C PHE A 105 -2.40 -4.74 5.43
N PHE A 106 -3.73 -4.77 5.43
CA PHE A 106 -4.53 -5.12 6.61
C PHE A 106 -4.78 -6.61 6.80
N ASP A 107 -4.53 -7.43 5.77
CA ASP A 107 -4.63 -8.89 5.88
C ASP A 107 -3.45 -9.50 6.65
N LEU A 108 -2.45 -8.67 6.96
CA LEU A 108 -1.29 -9.05 7.74
C LEU A 108 -1.53 -8.72 9.22
N ALA A 109 -1.65 -9.75 10.06
CA ALA A 109 -1.41 -9.55 11.49
C ALA A 109 0.07 -9.15 11.66
N PHE A 110 0.31 -7.90 12.06
CA PHE A 110 1.68 -7.45 12.31
C PHE A 110 2.22 -8.09 13.58
N GLU A 111 3.39 -8.70 13.50
CA GLU A 111 4.04 -9.40 14.61
C GLU A 111 4.65 -8.41 15.61
N ASP A 112 5.09 -7.26 15.13
CA ASP A 112 5.64 -6.20 15.95
C ASP A 112 4.99 -4.85 15.60
N VAL A 113 4.44 -4.19 16.61
CA VAL A 113 3.84 -2.85 16.51
C VAL A 113 4.37 -1.99 17.65
N GLN A 114 5.09 -0.95 17.30
CA GLN A 114 5.68 0.00 18.22
C GLN A 114 5.20 1.41 17.94
N SER A 115 5.03 2.20 19.01
CA SER A 115 4.75 3.63 18.88
C SER A 115 5.81 4.42 19.65
N TYR A 116 6.31 5.46 19.02
CA TYR A 116 7.32 6.35 19.58
C TYR A 116 7.14 7.77 19.04
N THR A 117 7.96 8.71 19.49
CA THR A 117 7.85 10.12 19.08
C THR A 117 9.11 10.57 18.37
N ILE A 118 8.96 11.24 17.23
CA ILE A 118 10.01 11.93 16.49
C ILE A 118 9.60 13.40 16.38
N ASP A 119 10.39 14.32 16.90
CA ASP A 119 10.14 15.77 16.86
C ASP A 119 8.71 16.17 17.31
N GLY A 120 8.20 15.50 18.36
CA GLY A 120 6.87 15.73 18.88
C GLY A 120 5.73 15.06 18.08
N ILE A 121 6.04 14.35 17.00
CA ILE A 121 5.08 13.63 16.17
C ILE A 121 5.03 12.17 16.62
N THR A 122 3.82 11.68 16.94
CA THR A 122 3.62 10.25 17.23
C THR A 122 3.73 9.44 15.95
N VAL A 123 4.59 8.43 15.99
CA VAL A 123 4.89 7.54 14.89
C VAL A 123 4.52 6.12 15.29
N THR A 124 3.85 5.40 14.40
CA THR A 124 3.56 3.97 14.57
C THR A 124 4.36 3.17 13.56
N HIS A 125 5.24 2.33 14.07
CA HIS A 125 6.00 1.36 13.29
C HIS A 125 5.34 0.00 13.35
N ARG A 126 5.16 -0.65 12.20
CA ARG A 126 4.59 -2.00 12.07
C ARG A 126 5.48 -2.83 11.18
N GLN A 127 5.79 -4.05 11.60
CA GLN A 127 6.61 -4.94 10.80
C GLN A 127 6.22 -6.40 10.94
N ASN A 128 6.44 -7.13 9.84
CA ASN A 128 6.53 -8.59 9.78
C ASN A 128 7.88 -8.93 9.18
N PRO A 129 8.79 -9.52 9.93
CA PRO A 129 10.13 -9.84 9.45
C PRO A 129 10.08 -10.63 8.14
N GLY A 130 10.88 -10.18 7.17
CA GLY A 130 10.96 -10.83 5.86
C GLY A 130 9.79 -10.61 4.92
N ARG A 131 8.84 -9.71 5.22
CA ARG A 131 7.68 -9.43 4.37
C ARG A 131 7.43 -7.95 4.15
N ILE A 132 7.04 -7.24 5.20
CA ILE A 132 6.64 -5.84 5.14
C ILE A 132 7.12 -5.11 6.37
N THR A 133 7.50 -3.87 6.18
CA THR A 133 7.72 -2.92 7.25
C THR A 133 7.12 -1.58 6.86
N SER A 134 6.56 -0.88 7.83
CA SER A 134 5.91 0.41 7.61
C SER A 134 6.06 1.33 8.81
N VAL A 135 6.05 2.64 8.51
CA VAL A 135 6.03 3.71 9.50
C VAL A 135 4.91 4.67 9.10
N SER A 136 3.99 4.95 10.02
CA SER A 136 2.89 5.86 9.77
C SER A 136 2.85 6.98 10.80
N TRP A 137 2.46 8.17 10.36
CA TRP A 137 2.27 9.35 11.20
C TRP A 137 1.21 10.29 10.62
N ALA A 138 0.76 11.26 11.42
CA ALA A 138 -0.11 12.32 10.96
C ALA A 138 0.51 13.69 11.31
N ARG A 139 0.34 14.68 10.41
CA ARG A 139 0.82 16.03 10.60
C ARG A 139 0.06 17.00 9.70
N ASP A 140 -0.29 18.17 10.26
CA ASP A 140 -0.89 19.30 9.53
C ASP A 140 -2.13 18.92 8.70
N GLY A 141 -2.98 18.00 9.21
CA GLY A 141 -4.19 17.52 8.53
C GLY A 141 -3.94 16.46 7.45
N TYR A 142 -2.72 15.93 7.35
CA TYR A 142 -2.35 14.85 6.44
C TYR A 142 -1.89 13.62 7.20
N GLU A 143 -2.10 12.46 6.58
CA GLU A 143 -1.60 11.15 6.99
C GLU A 143 -0.50 10.71 6.04
N TYR A 144 0.49 10.05 6.60
CA TYR A 144 1.65 9.56 5.88
C TYR A 144 1.89 8.09 6.20
N LEU A 145 2.25 7.33 5.20
CA LEU A 145 2.62 5.91 5.31
C LEU A 145 3.87 5.66 4.47
N LEU A 146 4.99 5.47 5.15
CA LEU A 146 6.22 4.98 4.55
C LEU A 146 6.25 3.47 4.67
N TYR A 147 6.45 2.74 3.57
CA TYR A 147 6.41 1.29 3.59
C TYR A 147 7.34 0.64 2.57
N SER A 148 7.70 -0.60 2.82
CA SER A 148 8.35 -1.48 1.86
C SER A 148 7.78 -2.88 1.95
N LEU A 149 7.61 -3.51 0.80
CA LEU A 149 7.19 -4.91 0.64
C LEU A 149 8.39 -5.84 0.43
N GLN A 150 9.62 -5.36 0.63
CA GLN A 150 10.83 -6.13 0.43
C GLN A 150 11.32 -6.77 1.74
N PRO A 151 11.83 -8.03 1.68
CA PRO A 151 12.16 -8.81 2.88
C PRO A 151 13.26 -8.24 3.78
N GLU A 152 14.14 -7.38 3.29
CA GLU A 152 15.39 -7.02 3.99
C GLU A 152 15.34 -5.66 4.71
N MET A 153 14.18 -5.25 5.23
CA MET A 153 13.98 -3.85 5.60
C MET A 153 14.00 -3.53 7.09
N ASN A 154 15.09 -3.86 7.77
CA ASN A 154 15.43 -3.16 9.03
C ASN A 154 15.78 -1.66 8.82
N MET A 155 15.89 -1.22 7.57
CA MET A 155 16.30 0.15 7.24
C MET A 155 15.19 1.19 7.40
N ILE A 156 13.90 0.84 7.28
CA ILE A 156 12.83 1.84 7.40
C ILE A 156 12.87 2.53 8.75
N ALA A 157 13.11 1.81 9.83
CA ALA A 157 13.23 2.40 11.16
C ALA A 157 14.34 3.46 11.22
N GLY A 158 15.49 3.20 10.60
CA GLY A 158 16.61 4.16 10.51
C GLY A 158 16.30 5.38 9.65
N LEU A 159 15.46 5.23 8.64
CA LEU A 159 15.06 6.31 7.74
C LEU A 159 13.81 7.08 8.24
N ALA A 160 13.08 6.53 9.20
CA ALA A 160 11.84 7.13 9.70
C ALA A 160 12.05 8.57 10.17
N VAL A 161 13.14 8.87 10.85
CA VAL A 161 13.46 10.22 11.31
C VAL A 161 13.55 11.19 10.14
N GLU A 162 14.29 10.81 9.08
CA GLU A 162 14.47 11.64 7.89
C GLU A 162 13.12 11.94 7.21
N PHE A 163 12.28 10.91 7.03
CA PHE A 163 10.98 11.09 6.39
C PHE A 163 9.99 11.87 7.25
N VAL A 164 9.88 11.56 8.54
CA VAL A 164 8.95 12.26 9.46
C VAL A 164 9.33 13.73 9.59
N THR A 165 10.63 14.02 9.70
CA THR A 165 11.11 15.39 9.87
C THR A 165 10.96 16.22 8.60
N ASN A 166 11.23 15.63 7.42
CA ASN A 166 11.36 16.38 6.16
C ASN A 166 10.19 16.23 5.19
N THR A 167 9.11 15.49 5.55
CA THR A 167 7.93 15.40 4.67
C THR A 167 6.86 16.40 5.08
N ARG A 168 6.33 17.13 4.09
CA ARG A 168 5.23 18.07 4.24
C ARG A 168 4.27 17.96 3.07
N ALA A 169 2.99 18.10 3.35
CA ALA A 169 1.96 18.28 2.35
C ALA A 169 1.14 19.54 2.66
N GLU A 170 0.61 20.15 1.61
CA GLU A 170 -0.21 21.35 1.74
C GLU A 170 -1.35 21.36 0.73
N ALA A 171 -2.46 21.98 1.09
CA ALA A 171 -3.58 22.16 0.20
C ALA A 171 -3.19 23.09 -0.96
N MET A 172 -3.76 22.80 -2.13
CA MET A 172 -3.68 23.71 -3.27
C MET A 172 -5.04 24.37 -3.50
N ALA A 173 -4.99 25.66 -3.72
CA ALA A 173 -6.17 26.46 -4.04
C ALA A 173 -6.69 26.17 -5.45
#